data_3001d46a2d13ad3097963d4b93de8da6
#
_entry.id   3001d46a2d13ad3097963d4b93de8da6
#
_cell.length_a   1.000
_cell.length_b   1.000
_cell.length_c   1.000
_cell.angle_alpha   90.00
_cell.angle_beta   90.00
_cell.angle_gamma   90.00
#
_symmetry.space_group_name_H-M   'P 1'
#
loop_
_entity.id
_entity.type
_entity.pdbx_description
1 polymer ?
#
loop_
_entity_poly.entity_id
_entity_poly.type
_entity_poly.pdbx_seq_one_letter_code
_entity_poly.pdbx_strand_id
1 'polypeptide(L)'
;MTTPHVPAIHVQSLEKAYKNVGVLRGVDFDVARGSIFALLGSNGAGKTTLVNILSTLLKADAGTASVNGFDVATQAADVRESISLTGQFAAVDEILTGRENLMLIARLRHLKDPGTIANDLLERFALTDAAERKVSTYSGGLRRRLDIAMSLIGYPPVIILDEPTTGLDPQARIEVWQVGKELAEHGTTVLLTTQYLDEAEQLADRIAILHQGRIIENGTLAELKQLLPPAKIEYVEKQPTLEDVFLAIVGDEGKDLPTLAMTAASAQKGEEQR
;
A
#
# COMPACT_ATOMS: atom_id res chain seq x y z
N MET A 1 -8.17 -33.02 -7.26
CA MET A 1 -9.23 -32.28 -6.54
C MET A 1 -8.56 -31.09 -5.91
N THR A 2 -8.68 -29.90 -6.51
CA THR A 2 -8.16 -28.65 -5.93
C THR A 2 -9.04 -28.33 -4.72
N THR A 3 -8.46 -28.32 -3.54
CA THR A 3 -9.10 -27.78 -2.32
C THR A 3 -9.61 -26.39 -2.64
N PRO A 4 -10.87 -26.04 -2.32
CA PRO A 4 -11.37 -24.68 -2.53
C PRO A 4 -10.48 -23.73 -1.73
N HIS A 5 -9.79 -22.84 -2.44
CA HIS A 5 -8.88 -21.87 -1.83
C HIS A 5 -9.75 -20.81 -1.15
N VAL A 6 -9.91 -20.93 0.16
CA VAL A 6 -10.65 -19.92 0.95
C VAL A 6 -9.89 -18.60 0.87
N PRO A 7 -10.49 -17.54 0.34
CA PRO A 7 -9.84 -16.24 0.24
C PRO A 7 -9.47 -15.68 1.63
N ALA A 8 -8.49 -14.79 1.67
CA ALA A 8 -8.15 -14.07 2.90
C ALA A 8 -9.20 -13.00 3.24
N ILE A 9 -9.77 -12.36 2.20
CA ILE A 9 -10.89 -11.43 2.32
C ILE A 9 -11.93 -11.85 1.28
N HIS A 10 -13.18 -11.97 1.70
CA HIS A 10 -14.32 -12.22 0.82
C HIS A 10 -15.39 -11.16 1.07
N VAL A 11 -15.85 -10.52 0.02
CA VAL A 11 -16.89 -9.48 0.08
C VAL A 11 -17.97 -9.80 -0.94
N GLN A 12 -19.22 -9.82 -0.48
CA GLN A 12 -20.38 -10.17 -1.34
C GLN A 12 -21.51 -9.17 -1.14
N SER A 13 -21.89 -8.49 -2.24
CA SER A 13 -23.01 -7.56 -2.36
C SER A 13 -23.02 -6.50 -1.24
N LEU A 14 -21.84 -6.01 -0.85
CA LEU A 14 -21.70 -5.13 0.30
C LEU A 14 -22.26 -3.74 0.02
N GLU A 15 -23.13 -3.27 0.91
CA GLU A 15 -23.78 -1.96 0.77
C GLU A 15 -23.57 -1.10 2.01
N LYS A 16 -23.43 0.20 1.79
CA LYS A 16 -23.38 1.22 2.84
C LYS A 16 -23.92 2.54 2.36
N ALA A 17 -24.81 3.15 3.13
CA ALA A 17 -25.30 4.49 2.91
C ALA A 17 -25.10 5.37 4.17
N TYR A 18 -24.91 6.65 3.95
CA TYR A 18 -24.95 7.68 4.99
C TYR A 18 -26.12 8.60 4.71
N LYS A 19 -27.13 8.56 5.59
CA LYS A 19 -28.43 9.23 5.36
C LYS A 19 -29.01 8.71 4.03
N ASN A 20 -29.11 9.54 3.01
CA ASN A 20 -29.68 9.20 1.71
C ASN A 20 -28.63 9.03 0.59
N VAL A 21 -27.32 9.01 0.95
CA VAL A 21 -26.25 8.85 -0.02
C VAL A 21 -25.67 7.45 0.07
N GLY A 22 -25.91 6.61 -0.95
CA GLY A 22 -25.28 5.30 -1.08
C GLY A 22 -23.81 5.46 -1.42
N VAL A 23 -22.93 4.99 -0.51
CA VAL A 23 -21.47 5.05 -0.66
C VAL A 23 -20.90 3.74 -1.18
N LEU A 24 -21.42 2.59 -0.72
CA LEU A 24 -21.16 1.27 -1.32
C LEU A 24 -22.49 0.73 -1.85
N ARG A 25 -22.46 0.15 -3.05
CA ARG A 25 -23.67 -0.18 -3.82
C ARG A 25 -23.56 -1.59 -4.42
N GLY A 26 -23.42 -2.60 -3.57
CA GLY A 26 -23.22 -3.99 -3.98
C GLY A 26 -21.79 -4.21 -4.46
N VAL A 27 -20.85 -4.18 -3.53
CA VAL A 27 -19.42 -4.42 -3.80
C VAL A 27 -19.12 -5.90 -3.64
N ASP A 28 -18.47 -6.50 -4.66
CA ASP A 28 -18.08 -7.90 -4.69
C ASP A 28 -16.60 -8.04 -5.07
N PHE A 29 -15.80 -8.73 -4.26
CA PHE A 29 -14.43 -9.14 -4.60
C PHE A 29 -13.88 -10.15 -3.62
N ASP A 30 -12.83 -10.86 -4.07
CA ASP A 30 -12.02 -11.78 -3.27
C ASP A 30 -10.56 -11.37 -3.27
N VAL A 31 -9.89 -11.55 -2.12
CA VAL A 31 -8.43 -11.38 -2.00
C VAL A 31 -7.80 -12.72 -1.68
N ALA A 32 -6.89 -13.16 -2.52
CA ALA A 32 -6.15 -14.40 -2.31
C ALA A 32 -5.20 -14.27 -1.11
N ARG A 33 -4.95 -15.40 -0.41
CA ARG A 33 -3.99 -15.42 0.70
C ARG A 33 -2.57 -15.17 0.19
N GLY A 34 -1.80 -14.36 0.92
CA GLY A 34 -0.41 -14.05 0.59
C GLY A 34 -0.25 -13.21 -0.67
N SER A 35 -1.29 -12.52 -1.12
CA SER A 35 -1.23 -11.62 -2.27
C SER A 35 -1.38 -10.16 -1.87
N ILE A 36 -0.97 -9.27 -2.77
CA ILE A 36 -1.26 -7.84 -2.70
C ILE A 36 -2.46 -7.53 -3.59
N PHE A 37 -3.54 -7.09 -2.99
CA PHE A 37 -4.74 -6.65 -3.69
C PHE A 37 -4.91 -5.14 -3.57
N ALA A 38 -4.94 -4.42 -4.69
CA ALA A 38 -5.15 -2.98 -4.70
C ALA A 38 -6.62 -2.63 -4.96
N LEU A 39 -7.20 -1.83 -4.07
CA LEU A 39 -8.47 -1.16 -4.28
C LEU A 39 -8.20 0.25 -4.80
N LEU A 40 -8.20 0.41 -6.11
CA LEU A 40 -7.94 1.67 -6.80
C LEU A 40 -9.23 2.48 -6.95
N GLY A 41 -9.19 3.76 -6.62
CA GLY A 41 -10.35 4.65 -6.84
C GLY A 41 -10.08 6.08 -6.42
N SER A 42 -10.83 7.02 -7.00
CA SER A 42 -10.76 8.44 -6.65
C SER A 42 -11.20 8.70 -5.20
N ASN A 43 -10.91 9.91 -4.71
CA ASN A 43 -11.44 10.34 -3.41
C ASN A 43 -12.97 10.35 -3.44
N GLY A 44 -13.57 9.82 -2.35
CA GLY A 44 -15.02 9.67 -2.27
C GLY A 44 -15.59 8.44 -2.97
N ALA A 45 -14.78 7.58 -3.61
CA ALA A 45 -15.26 6.35 -4.25
C ALA A 45 -15.83 5.31 -3.25
N GLY A 46 -15.47 5.40 -1.97
CA GLY A 46 -15.93 4.48 -0.91
C GLY A 46 -14.81 3.62 -0.29
N LYS A 47 -13.54 3.83 -0.67
CA LYS A 47 -12.39 3.03 -0.20
C LYS A 47 -12.31 2.93 1.33
N THR A 48 -12.22 4.07 2.02
CA THR A 48 -12.14 4.13 3.48
C THR A 48 -13.41 3.58 4.17
N THR A 49 -14.58 3.73 3.55
CA THR A 49 -15.82 3.11 4.06
C THR A 49 -15.72 1.60 4.03
N LEU A 50 -15.22 1.04 2.93
CA LEU A 50 -14.99 -0.41 2.80
C LEU A 50 -13.94 -0.90 3.82
N VAL A 51 -12.81 -0.20 3.94
CA VAL A 51 -11.78 -0.49 4.94
C VAL A 51 -12.35 -0.51 6.36
N ASN A 52 -13.17 0.48 6.71
CA ASN A 52 -13.80 0.56 8.03
C ASN A 52 -14.78 -0.61 8.30
N ILE A 53 -15.45 -1.12 7.26
CA ILE A 53 -16.31 -2.31 7.42
C ILE A 53 -15.47 -3.56 7.62
N LEU A 54 -14.44 -3.76 6.78
CA LEU A 54 -13.54 -4.92 6.88
C LEU A 54 -12.77 -4.97 8.20
N SER A 55 -12.42 -3.80 8.75
CA SER A 55 -11.76 -3.68 10.05
C SER A 55 -12.73 -3.63 11.24
N THR A 56 -14.03 -3.87 11.02
CA THR A 56 -15.09 -3.89 12.03
C THR A 56 -15.34 -2.56 12.74
N LEU A 57 -14.84 -1.45 12.22
CA LEU A 57 -15.07 -0.09 12.74
C LEU A 57 -16.44 0.46 12.33
N LEU A 58 -17.04 -0.10 11.27
CA LEU A 58 -18.31 0.31 10.71
C LEU A 58 -19.14 -0.93 10.34
N LYS A 59 -20.46 -0.89 10.56
CA LYS A 59 -21.36 -1.95 10.10
C LYS A 59 -21.85 -1.65 8.68
N ALA A 60 -21.88 -2.68 7.83
CA ALA A 60 -22.58 -2.64 6.55
C ALA A 60 -24.10 -2.55 6.74
N ASP A 61 -24.80 -2.03 5.75
CA ASP A 61 -26.26 -1.96 5.76
C ASP A 61 -26.87 -3.20 5.08
N ALA A 62 -26.14 -3.80 4.11
CA ALA A 62 -26.51 -5.06 3.45
C ALA A 62 -25.26 -5.77 2.92
N GLY A 63 -25.41 -7.02 2.49
CA GLY A 63 -24.34 -7.88 2.03
C GLY A 63 -23.55 -8.50 3.17
N THR A 64 -22.46 -9.22 2.83
CA THR A 64 -21.61 -9.92 3.78
C THR A 64 -20.14 -9.66 3.46
N ALA A 65 -19.30 -9.71 4.50
CA ALA A 65 -17.85 -9.71 4.34
C ALA A 65 -17.21 -10.61 5.39
N SER A 66 -16.13 -11.29 5.01
CA SER A 66 -15.31 -12.05 5.92
C SER A 66 -13.82 -11.73 5.72
N VAL A 67 -13.06 -11.77 6.81
CA VAL A 67 -11.62 -11.58 6.81
C VAL A 67 -10.99 -12.74 7.56
N ASN A 68 -10.02 -13.38 6.94
CA ASN A 68 -9.36 -14.60 7.42
C ASN A 68 -10.34 -15.75 7.78
N GLY A 69 -11.52 -15.77 7.14
CA GLY A 69 -12.57 -16.74 7.38
C GLY A 69 -13.57 -16.33 8.47
N PHE A 70 -13.36 -15.21 9.16
CA PHE A 70 -14.26 -14.66 10.18
C PHE A 70 -15.20 -13.63 9.62
N ASP A 71 -16.50 -13.75 9.89
CA ASP A 71 -17.52 -12.79 9.47
C ASP A 71 -17.37 -11.46 10.22
N VAL A 72 -17.31 -10.35 9.49
CA VAL A 72 -17.04 -9.01 10.07
C VAL A 72 -18.17 -8.50 10.96
N ALA A 73 -19.41 -8.97 10.79
CA ALA A 73 -20.56 -8.51 11.55
C ALA A 73 -20.73 -9.28 12.88
N THR A 74 -20.44 -10.59 12.87
CA THR A 74 -20.73 -11.50 13.98
C THR A 74 -19.49 -11.94 14.75
N GLN A 75 -18.30 -11.91 14.11
CA GLN A 75 -17.04 -12.37 14.69
C GLN A 75 -15.98 -11.25 14.75
N ALA A 76 -16.42 -10.05 15.10
CA ALA A 76 -15.57 -8.85 15.06
C ALA A 76 -14.31 -8.95 15.94
N ALA A 77 -14.32 -9.72 17.03
CA ALA A 77 -13.14 -9.93 17.86
C ALA A 77 -12.07 -10.74 17.12
N ASP A 78 -12.46 -11.87 16.51
CA ASP A 78 -11.57 -12.75 15.75
C ASP A 78 -11.00 -12.03 14.51
N VAL A 79 -11.83 -11.20 13.85
CA VAL A 79 -11.37 -10.34 12.76
C VAL A 79 -10.27 -9.40 13.24
N ARG A 80 -10.47 -8.67 14.35
CA ARG A 80 -9.48 -7.72 14.87
C ARG A 80 -8.18 -8.39 15.34
N GLU A 81 -8.24 -9.64 15.79
CA GLU A 81 -7.03 -10.41 16.10
C GLU A 81 -6.27 -10.84 14.85
N SER A 82 -6.96 -11.03 13.74
CA SER A 82 -6.37 -11.51 12.47
C SER A 82 -5.91 -10.39 11.53
N ILE A 83 -6.19 -9.12 11.85
CA ILE A 83 -5.83 -7.99 11.00
C ILE A 83 -4.88 -7.00 11.67
N SER A 84 -4.19 -6.23 10.85
CA SER A 84 -3.68 -4.92 11.23
C SER A 84 -4.13 -3.88 10.22
N LEU A 85 -4.45 -2.69 10.71
CA LEU A 85 -4.87 -1.56 9.90
C LEU A 85 -3.86 -0.41 10.09
N THR A 86 -3.29 0.03 8.99
CA THR A 86 -2.50 1.25 8.91
C THR A 86 -3.32 2.29 8.16
N GLY A 87 -3.81 3.28 8.89
CA GLY A 87 -4.68 4.32 8.33
C GLY A 87 -3.94 5.39 7.54
N GLN A 88 -4.66 6.36 7.02
CA GLN A 88 -4.10 7.51 6.28
C GLN A 88 -3.12 8.34 7.12
N PHE A 89 -3.34 8.41 8.43
CA PHE A 89 -2.44 9.07 9.38
C PHE A 89 -1.70 8.03 10.21
N ALA A 90 -0.39 8.20 10.34
CA ALA A 90 0.42 7.30 11.16
C ALA A 90 -0.05 7.32 12.62
N ALA A 91 -0.30 6.13 13.17
CA ALA A 91 -0.76 5.96 14.55
C ALA A 91 0.42 5.88 15.55
N VAL A 92 1.44 6.71 15.34
CA VAL A 92 2.66 6.76 16.17
C VAL A 92 2.54 7.80 17.25
N ASP A 93 3.07 7.51 18.45
CA ASP A 93 3.22 8.51 19.51
C ASP A 93 4.48 9.33 19.24
N GLU A 94 4.31 10.64 18.99
CA GLU A 94 5.40 11.54 18.64
C GLU A 94 6.32 11.89 19.82
N ILE A 95 5.88 11.67 21.06
CA ILE A 95 6.66 11.94 22.28
C ILE A 95 7.66 10.82 22.52
N LEU A 96 7.28 9.60 22.14
CA LEU A 96 8.10 8.39 22.28
C LEU A 96 9.16 8.31 21.16
N THR A 97 10.19 7.51 21.43
CA THR A 97 11.16 7.10 20.41
C THR A 97 10.55 6.04 19.49
N GLY A 98 11.22 5.74 18.35
CA GLY A 98 10.80 4.65 17.46
C GLY A 98 10.75 3.31 18.18
N ARG A 99 11.78 3.01 18.98
CA ARG A 99 11.86 1.79 19.80
C ARG A 99 10.73 1.70 20.82
N GLU A 100 10.46 2.79 21.54
CA GLU A 100 9.41 2.81 22.56
C GLU A 100 8.02 2.60 21.96
N ASN A 101 7.74 3.16 20.77
CA ASN A 101 6.50 2.90 20.04
C ASN A 101 6.30 1.40 19.74
N LEU A 102 7.31 0.74 19.20
CA LEU A 102 7.27 -0.69 18.89
C LEU A 102 7.08 -1.53 20.18
N MET A 103 7.86 -1.23 21.21
CA MET A 103 7.73 -1.92 22.51
C MET A 103 6.36 -1.72 23.15
N LEU A 104 5.77 -0.53 23.03
CA LEU A 104 4.44 -0.22 23.53
C LEU A 104 3.39 -1.14 22.89
N ILE A 105 3.39 -1.24 21.55
CA ILE A 105 2.42 -2.10 20.85
C ILE A 105 2.65 -3.59 21.20
N ALA A 106 3.90 -4.04 21.27
CA ALA A 106 4.20 -5.42 21.64
C ALA A 106 3.70 -5.76 23.06
N ARG A 107 3.82 -4.82 24.01
CA ARG A 107 3.28 -4.96 25.37
C ARG A 107 1.75 -4.96 25.38
N LEU A 108 1.10 -4.06 24.62
CA LEU A 108 -0.36 -4.01 24.52
C LEU A 108 -0.94 -5.31 23.91
N ARG A 109 -0.18 -5.97 23.03
CA ARG A 109 -0.52 -7.29 22.49
C ARG A 109 -0.09 -8.46 23.39
N HIS A 110 0.41 -8.19 24.59
CA HIS A 110 0.88 -9.18 25.57
C HIS A 110 1.93 -10.15 25.03
N LEU A 111 2.75 -9.70 24.05
CA LEU A 111 3.79 -10.52 23.46
C LEU A 111 4.98 -10.66 24.42
N LYS A 112 5.64 -11.82 24.33
CA LYS A 112 6.89 -12.07 25.08
C LYS A 112 8.03 -11.33 24.38
N ASP A 113 8.94 -10.83 25.20
CA ASP A 113 10.16 -10.16 24.75
C ASP A 113 9.94 -8.98 23.75
N PRO A 114 9.24 -7.91 24.19
CA PRO A 114 9.03 -6.72 23.34
C PRO A 114 10.32 -6.08 22.81
N GLY A 115 11.44 -6.25 23.52
CA GLY A 115 12.74 -5.70 23.11
C GLY A 115 13.29 -6.37 21.86
N THR A 116 13.28 -7.70 21.81
CA THR A 116 13.73 -8.45 20.62
C THR A 116 12.82 -8.14 19.43
N ILE A 117 11.49 -8.14 19.61
CA ILE A 117 10.53 -7.80 18.56
C ILE A 117 10.81 -6.40 18.01
N ALA A 118 11.07 -5.41 18.87
CA ALA A 118 11.38 -4.06 18.46
C ALA A 118 12.70 -4.00 17.68
N ASN A 119 13.75 -4.72 18.11
CA ASN A 119 15.03 -4.77 17.39
C ASN A 119 14.88 -5.34 15.99
N ASP A 120 14.21 -6.48 15.86
CA ASP A 120 14.00 -7.16 14.58
C ASP A 120 13.23 -6.25 13.58
N LEU A 121 12.21 -5.55 14.07
CA LEU A 121 11.43 -4.63 13.24
C LEU A 121 12.23 -3.37 12.89
N LEU A 122 13.00 -2.81 13.82
CA LEU A 122 13.87 -1.66 13.53
C LEU A 122 14.91 -1.98 12.45
N GLU A 123 15.51 -3.15 12.50
CA GLU A 123 16.45 -3.61 11.49
C GLU A 123 15.77 -3.84 10.15
N ARG A 124 14.67 -4.61 10.12
CA ARG A 124 13.90 -4.94 8.91
C ARG A 124 13.40 -3.70 8.17
N PHE A 125 13.01 -2.65 8.91
CA PHE A 125 12.47 -1.42 8.33
C PHE A 125 13.50 -0.31 8.16
N ALA A 126 14.80 -0.61 8.29
CA ALA A 126 15.90 0.36 8.22
C ALA A 126 15.66 1.59 9.13
N LEU A 127 15.23 1.34 10.37
CA LEU A 127 14.95 2.34 11.39
C LEU A 127 15.97 2.33 12.54
N THR A 128 17.01 1.50 12.48
CA THR A 128 18.00 1.30 13.55
C THR A 128 18.68 2.61 13.95
N ASP A 129 19.11 3.41 12.97
CA ASP A 129 19.81 4.69 13.23
C ASP A 129 18.89 5.77 13.84
N ALA A 130 17.57 5.62 13.64
CA ALA A 130 16.57 6.53 14.17
C ALA A 130 15.91 6.00 15.46
N ALA A 131 16.19 4.76 15.88
CA ALA A 131 15.49 4.04 16.92
C ALA A 131 15.32 4.79 18.24
N GLU A 132 16.36 5.48 18.67
CA GLU A 132 16.41 6.21 19.95
C GLU A 132 15.99 7.70 19.81
N ARG A 133 15.69 8.15 18.61
CA ARG A 133 15.20 9.51 18.38
C ARG A 133 13.69 9.59 18.62
N LYS A 134 13.21 10.73 19.12
CA LYS A 134 11.77 10.99 19.24
C LYS A 134 11.14 11.02 17.87
N VAL A 135 9.96 10.40 17.73
CA VAL A 135 9.22 10.33 16.47
C VAL A 135 8.80 11.72 15.95
N SER A 136 8.65 12.71 16.83
CA SER A 136 8.45 14.11 16.42
C SER A 136 9.54 14.66 15.49
N THR A 137 10.75 14.07 15.51
CA THR A 137 11.90 14.44 14.66
C THR A 137 12.03 13.63 13.39
N TYR A 138 11.11 12.69 13.14
CA TYR A 138 11.14 11.82 11.97
C TYR A 138 10.62 12.55 10.72
N SER A 139 11.19 12.21 9.55
CA SER A 139 10.58 12.55 8.26
C SER A 139 9.26 11.80 8.07
N GLY A 140 8.45 12.23 7.11
CA GLY A 140 7.20 11.54 6.76
C GLY A 140 7.44 10.06 6.43
N GLY A 141 8.47 9.75 5.63
CA GLY A 141 8.85 8.39 5.27
C GLY A 141 9.26 7.54 6.47
N LEU A 142 10.09 8.08 7.39
CA LEU A 142 10.46 7.39 8.62
C LEU A 142 9.25 7.11 9.52
N ARG A 143 8.33 8.08 9.67
CA ARG A 143 7.08 7.86 10.42
C ARG A 143 6.23 6.77 9.80
N ARG A 144 6.12 6.76 8.47
CA ARG A 144 5.31 5.76 7.76
C ARG A 144 5.91 4.37 7.87
N ARG A 145 7.22 4.23 7.74
CA ARG A 145 7.92 2.95 7.97
C ARG A 145 7.71 2.44 9.40
N LEU A 146 7.81 3.31 10.39
CA LEU A 146 7.55 2.94 11.78
C LEU A 146 6.10 2.50 11.99
N ASP A 147 5.12 3.20 11.44
CA ASP A 147 3.69 2.87 11.51
C ASP A 147 3.39 1.49 10.90
N ILE A 148 3.98 1.20 9.73
CA ILE A 148 3.87 -0.11 9.11
C ILE A 148 4.59 -1.18 9.95
N ALA A 149 5.78 -0.90 10.50
CA ALA A 149 6.49 -1.81 11.39
C ALA A 149 5.64 -2.15 12.63
N MET A 150 4.99 -1.15 13.24
CA MET A 150 4.06 -1.35 14.36
C MET A 150 2.88 -2.25 13.97
N SER A 151 2.39 -2.12 12.74
CA SER A 151 1.29 -2.93 12.22
C SER A 151 1.63 -4.42 12.07
N LEU A 152 2.92 -4.76 11.97
CA LEU A 152 3.40 -6.14 11.87
C LEU A 152 3.55 -6.86 13.22
N ILE A 153 3.48 -6.13 14.33
CA ILE A 153 3.63 -6.71 15.66
C ILE A 153 2.51 -7.73 15.90
N GLY A 154 2.89 -8.98 16.18
CA GLY A 154 1.97 -10.10 16.33
C GLY A 154 1.70 -10.90 15.06
N TYR A 155 2.37 -10.56 13.94
CA TYR A 155 2.33 -11.29 12.67
C TYR A 155 0.90 -11.50 12.14
N PRO A 156 0.12 -10.44 11.93
CA PRO A 156 -1.25 -10.57 11.44
C PRO A 156 -1.27 -11.20 10.05
N PRO A 157 -2.15 -12.17 9.77
CA PRO A 157 -2.25 -12.80 8.44
C PRO A 157 -2.77 -11.84 7.37
N VAL A 158 -3.44 -10.76 7.75
CA VAL A 158 -3.97 -9.73 6.83
C VAL A 158 -3.57 -8.34 7.31
N ILE A 159 -3.02 -7.54 6.41
CA ILE A 159 -2.71 -6.12 6.64
C ILE A 159 -3.53 -5.26 5.67
N ILE A 160 -4.16 -4.24 6.20
CA ILE A 160 -4.88 -3.24 5.43
C ILE A 160 -4.09 -1.94 5.47
N LEU A 161 -3.65 -1.46 4.30
CA LEU A 161 -2.94 -0.21 4.10
C LEU A 161 -3.88 0.80 3.43
N ASP A 162 -4.41 1.77 4.20
CA ASP A 162 -5.31 2.79 3.65
C ASP A 162 -4.49 4.01 3.20
N GLU A 163 -4.33 4.17 1.87
CA GLU A 163 -3.58 5.24 1.20
C GLU A 163 -2.15 5.43 1.77
N PRO A 164 -1.30 4.39 1.80
CA PRO A 164 -0.07 4.38 2.59
C PRO A 164 0.99 5.39 2.14
N THR A 165 0.94 5.86 0.90
CA THR A 165 1.96 6.76 0.34
C THR A 165 1.47 8.20 0.17
N THR A 166 0.25 8.51 0.63
CA THR A 166 -0.28 9.87 0.54
C THR A 166 0.59 10.86 1.31
N GLY A 167 1.03 11.92 0.62
CA GLY A 167 1.87 12.97 1.22
C GLY A 167 3.35 12.62 1.37
N LEU A 168 3.80 11.47 0.86
CA LEU A 168 5.21 11.10 0.82
C LEU A 168 5.88 11.60 -0.47
N ASP A 169 7.17 11.91 -0.36
CA ASP A 169 8.03 12.16 -1.50
C ASP A 169 8.27 10.87 -2.31
N PRO A 170 8.75 10.94 -3.57
CA PRO A 170 8.92 9.79 -4.44
C PRO A 170 9.83 8.70 -3.86
N GLN A 171 10.91 9.07 -3.16
CA GLN A 171 11.83 8.12 -2.55
C GLN A 171 11.15 7.35 -1.42
N ALA A 172 10.48 8.04 -0.51
CA ALA A 172 9.75 7.43 0.59
C ALA A 172 8.60 6.51 0.11
N ARG A 173 7.96 6.83 -1.04
CA ARG A 173 6.94 5.96 -1.66
C ARG A 173 7.54 4.63 -2.09
N ILE A 174 8.69 4.64 -2.78
CA ILE A 174 9.39 3.42 -3.20
C ILE A 174 9.74 2.54 -2.00
N GLU A 175 10.23 3.14 -0.91
CA GLU A 175 10.56 2.42 0.31
C GLU A 175 9.33 1.72 0.92
N VAL A 176 8.17 2.40 0.96
CA VAL A 176 6.90 1.82 1.41
C VAL A 176 6.43 0.69 0.49
N TRP A 177 6.60 0.84 -0.83
CA TRP A 177 6.27 -0.20 -1.80
C TRP A 177 7.12 -1.46 -1.60
N GLN A 178 8.41 -1.28 -1.34
CA GLN A 178 9.32 -2.40 -1.07
C GLN A 178 8.85 -3.21 0.14
N VAL A 179 8.50 -2.50 1.21
CA VAL A 179 7.94 -3.12 2.41
C VAL A 179 6.66 -3.92 2.10
N GLY A 180 5.74 -3.35 1.30
CA GLY A 180 4.52 -4.06 0.89
C GLY A 180 4.80 -5.38 0.16
N LYS A 181 5.77 -5.38 -0.75
CA LYS A 181 6.21 -6.60 -1.49
C LYS A 181 6.80 -7.65 -0.54
N GLU A 182 7.72 -7.24 0.32
CA GLU A 182 8.34 -8.14 1.30
C GLU A 182 7.30 -8.80 2.22
N LEU A 183 6.24 -8.09 2.60
CA LEU A 183 5.15 -8.64 3.40
C LEU A 183 4.43 -9.78 2.68
N ALA A 184 4.09 -9.59 1.41
CA ALA A 184 3.42 -10.61 0.61
C ALA A 184 4.33 -11.81 0.34
N GLU A 185 5.62 -11.60 0.04
CA GLU A 185 6.62 -12.66 -0.12
C GLU A 185 6.75 -13.55 1.13
N HIS A 186 6.53 -12.98 2.32
CA HIS A 186 6.48 -13.72 3.59
C HIS A 186 5.11 -14.31 3.92
N GLY A 187 4.17 -14.28 2.98
CA GLY A 187 2.85 -14.91 3.10
C GLY A 187 1.77 -14.05 3.79
N THR A 188 2.07 -12.79 4.13
CA THR A 188 1.05 -11.86 4.64
C THR A 188 0.18 -11.37 3.49
N THR A 189 -1.14 -11.39 3.66
CA THR A 189 -2.07 -10.81 2.69
C THR A 189 -2.15 -9.31 2.88
N VAL A 190 -2.02 -8.54 1.79
CA VAL A 190 -2.06 -7.08 1.83
C VAL A 190 -3.27 -6.57 1.04
N LEU A 191 -4.17 -5.86 1.71
CA LEU A 191 -5.20 -5.04 1.06
C LEU A 191 -4.72 -3.59 1.06
N LEU A 192 -4.43 -3.07 -0.13
CA LEU A 192 -3.97 -1.71 -0.34
C LEU A 192 -5.11 -0.86 -0.90
N THR A 193 -5.44 0.28 -0.30
CA THR A 193 -6.27 1.27 -0.98
C THR A 193 -5.39 2.38 -1.53
N THR A 194 -5.70 2.85 -2.72
CA THR A 194 -4.95 3.95 -3.34
C THR A 194 -5.78 4.73 -4.36
N GLN A 195 -5.37 5.95 -4.63
CA GLN A 195 -5.81 6.74 -5.77
C GLN A 195 -4.71 6.87 -6.85
N TYR A 196 -3.51 6.38 -6.57
CA TYR A 196 -2.36 6.47 -7.46
C TYR A 196 -2.25 5.22 -8.32
N LEU A 197 -2.27 5.42 -9.65
CA LEU A 197 -2.21 4.34 -10.63
C LEU A 197 -0.88 3.60 -10.59
N ASP A 198 0.22 4.35 -10.46
CA ASP A 198 1.57 3.84 -10.36
C ASP A 198 1.76 2.91 -9.15
N GLU A 199 1.18 3.26 -8.00
CA GLU A 199 1.21 2.40 -6.81
C GLU A 199 0.51 1.05 -7.04
N ALA A 200 -0.69 1.08 -7.59
CA ALA A 200 -1.43 -0.14 -7.93
C ALA A 200 -0.67 -0.98 -8.98
N GLU A 201 -0.10 -0.33 -10.01
CA GLU A 201 0.64 -0.99 -11.08
C GLU A 201 1.93 -1.66 -10.58
N GLN A 202 2.64 -1.03 -9.64
CA GLN A 202 3.92 -1.51 -9.12
C GLN A 202 3.79 -2.60 -8.06
N LEU A 203 2.69 -2.60 -7.30
CA LEU A 203 2.55 -3.46 -6.13
C LEU A 203 1.59 -4.62 -6.32
N ALA A 204 0.47 -4.41 -7.01
CA ALA A 204 -0.65 -5.31 -6.89
C ALA A 204 -0.54 -6.54 -7.80
N ASP A 205 -0.82 -7.71 -7.25
CA ASP A 205 -1.08 -8.93 -8.02
C ASP A 205 -2.44 -8.83 -8.73
N ARG A 206 -3.40 -8.16 -8.07
CA ARG A 206 -4.74 -7.95 -8.59
C ARG A 206 -5.27 -6.57 -8.19
N ILE A 207 -5.96 -5.90 -9.10
CA ILE A 207 -6.47 -4.54 -8.95
C ILE A 207 -7.98 -4.54 -9.14
N ALA A 208 -8.72 -4.01 -8.16
CA ALA A 208 -10.14 -3.70 -8.33
C ALA A 208 -10.32 -2.18 -8.44
N ILE A 209 -11.04 -1.74 -9.47
CA ILE A 209 -11.35 -0.33 -9.70
C ILE A 209 -12.69 0.00 -9.08
N LEU A 210 -12.66 0.75 -7.96
CA LEU A 210 -13.85 1.23 -7.26
C LEU A 210 -14.25 2.60 -7.79
N HIS A 211 -15.44 2.70 -8.35
CA HIS A 211 -16.02 3.94 -8.87
C HIS A 211 -17.47 4.10 -8.41
N GLN A 212 -17.80 5.24 -7.82
CA GLN A 212 -19.15 5.55 -7.33
C GLN A 212 -19.79 4.41 -6.49
N GLY A 213 -18.98 3.78 -5.63
CA GLY A 213 -19.44 2.72 -4.74
C GLY A 213 -19.60 1.34 -5.37
N ARG A 214 -19.13 1.11 -6.59
CA ARG A 214 -19.15 -0.18 -7.28
C ARG A 214 -17.77 -0.57 -7.77
N ILE A 215 -17.48 -1.87 -7.75
CA ILE A 215 -16.34 -2.38 -8.51
C ILE A 215 -16.76 -2.42 -9.98
N ILE A 216 -16.06 -1.63 -10.80
CA ILE A 216 -16.32 -1.58 -12.25
C ILE A 216 -15.47 -2.55 -13.04
N GLU A 217 -14.27 -2.85 -12.53
CA GLU A 217 -13.35 -3.84 -13.09
C GLU A 217 -12.51 -4.48 -11.97
N ASN A 218 -12.11 -5.74 -12.16
CA ASN A 218 -11.28 -6.48 -11.23
C ASN A 218 -10.43 -7.50 -11.98
N GLY A 219 -9.12 -7.28 -12.03
CA GLY A 219 -8.20 -8.13 -12.79
C GLY A 219 -6.74 -7.93 -12.39
N THR A 220 -5.87 -8.74 -12.97
CA THR A 220 -4.44 -8.47 -12.99
C THR A 220 -4.16 -7.26 -13.86
N LEU A 221 -3.00 -6.62 -13.70
CA LEU A 221 -2.61 -5.49 -14.56
C LEU A 221 -2.66 -5.86 -16.06
N ALA A 222 -2.25 -7.09 -16.41
CA ALA A 222 -2.28 -7.59 -17.78
C ALA A 222 -3.73 -7.72 -18.31
N GLU A 223 -4.65 -8.26 -17.51
CA GLU A 223 -6.07 -8.38 -17.85
C GLU A 223 -6.70 -7.00 -18.05
N LEU A 224 -6.43 -6.04 -17.15
CA LEU A 224 -6.97 -4.69 -17.24
C LEU A 224 -6.43 -3.94 -18.46
N LYS A 225 -5.16 -4.10 -18.80
CA LYS A 225 -4.56 -3.51 -20.02
C LYS A 225 -5.19 -4.05 -21.33
N GLN A 226 -5.70 -5.29 -21.32
CA GLN A 226 -6.39 -5.88 -22.49
C GLN A 226 -7.78 -5.28 -22.76
N LEU A 227 -8.38 -4.59 -21.80
CA LEU A 227 -9.65 -3.88 -22.00
C LEU A 227 -9.52 -2.71 -22.99
N LEU A 228 -8.30 -2.21 -23.19
CA LEU A 228 -8.01 -1.17 -24.17
C LEU A 228 -7.64 -1.80 -25.53
N PRO A 229 -8.01 -1.18 -26.66
CA PRO A 229 -7.52 -1.61 -27.94
C PRO A 229 -5.99 -1.59 -27.95
N PRO A 230 -5.33 -2.50 -28.70
CA PRO A 230 -3.88 -2.55 -28.74
C PRO A 230 -3.31 -1.17 -29.11
N ALA A 231 -2.44 -0.66 -28.24
CA ALA A 231 -1.82 0.64 -28.45
C ALA A 231 -1.08 0.63 -29.80
N LYS A 232 -1.30 1.64 -30.63
CA LYS A 232 -0.41 1.92 -31.75
C LYS A 232 0.96 2.17 -31.15
N ILE A 233 1.97 1.43 -31.63
CA ILE A 233 3.37 1.64 -31.24
C ILE A 233 3.78 3.00 -31.82
N GLU A 234 3.62 4.07 -31.06
CA GLU A 234 4.32 5.33 -31.32
C GLU A 234 5.64 5.23 -30.55
N TYR A 235 6.74 5.28 -31.30
CA TYR A 235 8.07 5.47 -30.73
C TYR A 235 8.15 6.92 -30.21
N VAL A 236 7.66 7.13 -28.98
CA VAL A 236 7.95 8.35 -28.24
C VAL A 236 9.25 8.08 -27.49
N GLU A 237 10.34 8.78 -27.87
CA GLU A 237 11.52 8.86 -27.02
C GLU A 237 11.04 9.35 -25.63
N LYS A 238 11.05 8.45 -24.67
CA LYS A 238 10.64 8.78 -23.29
C LYS A 238 11.72 9.67 -22.70
N GLN A 239 11.50 10.97 -22.74
CA GLN A 239 12.37 11.89 -22.01
C GLN A 239 12.25 11.57 -20.51
N PRO A 240 13.36 11.60 -19.77
CA PRO A 240 13.33 11.39 -18.33
C PRO A 240 12.32 12.32 -17.68
N THR A 241 11.48 11.78 -16.82
CA THR A 241 10.55 12.58 -16.04
C THR A 241 11.31 13.37 -14.97
N LEU A 242 10.71 14.43 -14.44
CA LEU A 242 11.28 15.15 -13.29
C LEU A 242 11.47 14.22 -12.06
N GLU A 243 10.62 13.21 -11.94
CA GLU A 243 10.72 12.16 -10.92
C GLU A 243 11.97 11.29 -11.15
N ASP A 244 12.25 10.85 -12.38
CA ASP A 244 13.46 10.10 -12.72
C ASP A 244 14.73 10.92 -12.41
N VAL A 245 14.70 12.23 -12.71
CA VAL A 245 15.81 13.15 -12.41
C VAL A 245 15.99 13.30 -10.89
N PHE A 246 14.90 13.47 -10.15
CA PHE A 246 14.93 13.58 -8.69
C PHE A 246 15.53 12.32 -8.06
N LEU A 247 15.07 11.14 -8.47
CA LEU A 247 15.58 9.85 -7.97
C LEU A 247 17.06 9.63 -8.32
N ALA A 248 17.50 10.04 -9.51
CA ALA A 248 18.92 9.95 -9.89
C ALA A 248 19.82 10.87 -9.05
N ILE A 249 19.32 12.04 -8.64
CA ILE A 249 20.09 13.00 -7.83
C ILE A 249 20.11 12.62 -6.34
N VAL A 250 18.96 12.22 -5.79
CA VAL A 250 18.80 11.96 -4.35
C VAL A 250 19.13 10.52 -3.96
N GLY A 251 18.95 9.56 -4.89
CA GLY A 251 19.21 8.13 -4.66
C GLY A 251 20.70 7.73 -4.71
N ASP A 252 21.60 8.61 -5.08
CA ASP A 252 23.02 8.32 -5.32
C ASP A 252 23.96 9.07 -4.37
N GLU A 253 23.65 9.13 -3.07
CA GLU A 253 24.65 9.47 -2.05
C GLU A 253 25.63 8.32 -1.86
N GLY A 254 26.45 8.01 -2.88
CA GLY A 254 27.50 7.03 -2.72
C GLY A 254 28.13 6.42 -3.97
N LYS A 255 27.72 6.80 -5.17
CA LYS A 255 28.40 6.34 -6.40
C LYS A 255 28.59 7.50 -7.38
N ASP A 256 29.85 7.67 -7.81
CA ASP A 256 30.23 8.68 -8.80
C ASP A 256 29.27 8.72 -9.99
N LEU A 257 28.64 9.86 -10.21
CA LEU A 257 27.86 10.16 -11.42
C LEU A 257 28.73 9.90 -12.65
N PRO A 258 28.31 9.07 -13.63
CA PRO A 258 28.98 9.06 -14.90
C PRO A 258 28.79 10.45 -15.53
N THR A 259 29.91 11.12 -15.77
CA THR A 259 29.97 12.40 -16.48
C THR A 259 29.21 12.25 -17.79
N LEU A 260 27.97 12.75 -17.85
CA LEU A 260 27.26 12.93 -19.11
C LEU A 260 28.03 14.01 -19.89
N ALA A 261 29.01 13.55 -20.65
CA ALA A 261 29.72 14.37 -21.61
C ALA A 261 28.71 15.00 -22.57
N MET A 262 28.66 16.31 -22.54
CA MET A 262 28.03 17.15 -23.54
C MET A 262 28.47 16.71 -24.96
N THR A 263 27.59 15.93 -25.59
CA THR A 263 27.70 15.67 -27.06
C THR A 263 26.44 16.21 -27.74
N ALA A 264 26.30 17.52 -27.65
CA ALA A 264 25.29 18.25 -28.40
C ALA A 264 25.93 19.52 -29.01
N ALA A 265 26.86 19.33 -29.92
CA ALA A 265 27.30 20.44 -30.82
C ALA A 265 28.13 19.88 -31.97
N SER A 266 27.50 19.12 -32.89
CA SER A 266 28.08 19.00 -34.28
C SER A 266 27.10 18.33 -35.25
N ALA A 267 25.91 18.89 -35.43
CA ALA A 267 25.04 18.52 -36.55
C ALA A 267 24.23 19.74 -37.04
N GLN A 268 24.91 20.85 -37.29
CA GLN A 268 24.37 21.96 -38.07
C GLN A 268 25.53 22.70 -38.79
N LYS A 269 26.09 22.07 -39.84
CA LYS A 269 26.77 22.73 -40.93
C LYS A 269 26.96 21.69 -42.04
N GLY A 270 26.12 21.74 -43.04
CA GLY A 270 26.39 20.99 -44.29
C GLY A 270 25.18 20.75 -45.14
N GLU A 271 24.42 21.80 -45.53
CA GLU A 271 23.56 21.80 -46.72
C GLU A 271 23.20 23.23 -47.10
N GLU A 272 24.23 23.93 -47.57
CA GLU A 272 24.11 25.07 -48.50
C GLU A 272 25.29 24.97 -49.45
N GLN A 273 25.07 24.33 -50.58
CA GLN A 273 25.73 24.50 -51.89
C GLN A 273 25.63 23.22 -52.73
N ARG A 274 24.50 23.04 -53.44
CA ARG A 274 24.50 22.69 -54.86
C ARG A 274 23.08 22.74 -55.42
#